data_b51fc1c09946489b6f3fe892e7f1bc03
#
_entry.id   b51fc1c09946489b6f3fe892e7f1bc03
#
_cell.length_a   1.000
_cell.length_b   1.000
_cell.length_c   1.000
_cell.angle_alpha   90.00
_cell.angle_beta   90.00
_cell.angle_gamma   90.00
#
_symmetry.space_group_name_H-M   'P 1'
#
loop_
_entity.id
_entity.type
_entity.pdbx_description
1 polymer ?
#
loop_
_entity_poly.entity_id
_entity_poly.type
_entity_poly.pdbx_seq_one_letter_code
_entity_poly.pdbx_strand_id
1 'polypeptide(L)'
;MKSTKNCVRIYRIKQDLTFVNILIVSNVNSEVKMIYNNVLDAIGTTPIIKLSRMVDEDSARILVKFEGLNVGGSIKTRTAFNMILEAEKQGKINKDTIIVEPTSGNQGIGLALVGAVRGYRTIIVMPDSVSEERRKLVKHYGAEVMLIHDAGNIGECIEECLQTALRMQRENPNVFVPQQFENPANLAVQKNVTGKEILEAVDGPIDGFCSGIGTGGTITGIGEALKEKNPDITIWAVEPEDAAILSGGSIGTHIQMGIGDGLIPPILNQNIYSDICIVKDEEALQTAKDLASKEGIMCGISSGTNVAAAIKLAKKLGKGKTVVTVLPDTAERYFSTPLFED
;
A
#
# COMPACT_ATOMS: atom_id res chain seq x y z
N MET A 1 -7.17 2.17 43.52
CA MET A 1 -8.23 1.82 42.56
C MET A 1 -8.91 3.10 42.13
N LYS A 2 -8.57 3.63 40.96
CA LYS A 2 -9.24 4.81 40.36
C LYS A 2 -10.35 4.28 39.42
N SER A 3 -11.59 4.60 39.76
CA SER A 3 -12.79 4.28 38.98
C SER A 3 -12.73 4.99 37.64
N THR A 4 -12.67 4.24 36.56
CA THR A 4 -12.81 4.74 35.17
C THR A 4 -14.28 5.04 34.93
N LYS A 5 -14.65 6.31 34.85
CA LYS A 5 -15.98 6.74 34.43
C LYS A 5 -16.05 6.68 32.91
N ASN A 6 -16.78 5.71 32.37
CA ASN A 6 -17.18 5.70 30.96
C ASN A 6 -18.16 6.87 30.74
N CYS A 7 -17.81 7.83 29.91
CA CYS A 7 -18.72 8.89 29.50
C CYS A 7 -19.43 8.44 28.22
N VAL A 8 -20.70 8.03 28.34
CA VAL A 8 -21.56 7.70 27.21
C VAL A 8 -22.31 8.98 26.81
N ARG A 9 -22.09 9.49 25.61
CA ARG A 9 -22.90 10.56 25.03
C ARG A 9 -23.86 9.96 24.00
N ILE A 10 -25.15 10.12 24.26
CA ILE A 10 -26.22 9.72 23.32
C ILE A 10 -26.62 10.96 22.53
N TYR A 11 -26.43 10.93 21.22
CA TYR A 11 -26.96 11.95 20.31
C TYR A 11 -28.23 11.42 19.66
N ARG A 12 -29.32 12.16 19.80
CA ARG A 12 -30.62 11.85 19.19
C ARG A 12 -30.76 12.71 17.94
N ILE A 13 -30.63 12.10 16.77
CA ILE A 13 -30.79 12.78 15.49
C ILE A 13 -32.13 12.33 14.90
N LYS A 14 -32.96 13.29 14.52
CA LYS A 14 -34.25 13.04 13.84
C LYS A 14 -33.99 12.95 12.34
N GLN A 15 -34.27 11.81 11.75
CA GLN A 15 -34.23 11.58 10.32
C GLN A 15 -35.56 10.93 9.92
N ASP A 16 -36.33 11.60 9.07
CA ASP A 16 -37.58 11.14 8.47
C ASP A 16 -38.43 10.16 9.30
N LEU A 17 -39.08 10.70 10.37
CA LEU A 17 -40.03 9.99 11.26
C LEU A 17 -39.42 8.85 12.14
N THR A 18 -38.15 8.54 12.03
CA THR A 18 -37.45 7.60 12.93
C THR A 18 -36.29 8.27 13.67
N PHE A 19 -36.16 7.92 14.97
CA PHE A 19 -35.00 8.39 15.76
C PHE A 19 -33.89 7.35 15.71
N VAL A 20 -32.73 7.72 15.19
CA VAL A 20 -31.53 6.90 15.27
C VAL A 20 -30.73 7.31 16.51
N ASN A 21 -30.55 6.41 17.43
CA ASN A 21 -29.68 6.61 18.58
C ASN A 21 -28.25 6.26 18.16
N ILE A 22 -27.39 7.25 18.00
CA ILE A 22 -25.97 7.04 17.78
C ILE A 22 -25.31 6.95 19.15
N LEU A 23 -24.87 5.76 19.52
CA LEU A 23 -24.09 5.52 20.72
C LEU A 23 -22.62 5.76 20.41
N ILE A 24 -22.09 6.90 20.81
CA ILE A 24 -20.63 7.13 20.76
C ILE A 24 -20.08 6.69 22.12
N VAL A 25 -19.57 5.48 22.19
CA VAL A 25 -18.79 5.01 23.33
C VAL A 25 -17.35 5.49 23.15
N SER A 26 -17.01 6.62 23.74
CA SER A 26 -15.62 7.03 23.83
C SER A 26 -14.98 6.26 25.01
N ASN A 27 -14.21 5.23 24.71
CA ASN A 27 -13.23 4.70 25.66
C ASN A 27 -12.12 5.75 25.85
N VAL A 28 -12.23 6.56 26.89
CA VAL A 28 -11.27 7.62 27.22
C VAL A 28 -10.04 7.02 27.94
N ASN A 29 -9.44 5.96 27.41
CA ASN A 29 -8.22 5.37 28.00
C ASN A 29 -7.05 5.14 27.03
N SER A 30 -7.13 5.63 25.80
CA SER A 30 -5.93 5.92 25.03
C SER A 30 -5.78 7.45 24.97
N GLU A 31 -4.74 7.98 25.55
CA GLU A 31 -4.34 9.38 25.27
C GLU A 31 -4.16 9.48 23.76
N VAL A 32 -5.15 10.07 23.07
CA VAL A 32 -5.00 10.40 21.66
C VAL A 32 -3.90 11.44 21.59
N LYS A 33 -2.69 11.02 21.28
CA LYS A 33 -1.56 11.93 21.07
C LYS A 33 -1.88 12.78 19.84
N MET A 34 -2.34 14.01 20.07
CA MET A 34 -2.77 14.94 19.00
C MET A 34 -1.60 15.73 18.42
N ILE A 35 -0.43 15.70 19.06
CA ILE A 35 0.76 16.47 18.67
C ILE A 35 1.91 15.51 18.38
N TYR A 36 2.44 15.56 17.16
CA TYR A 36 3.61 14.81 16.71
C TYR A 36 4.81 15.74 16.60
N ASN A 37 6.04 15.23 16.80
CA ASN A 37 7.24 16.03 16.68
C ASN A 37 7.56 16.40 15.22
N ASN A 38 7.23 15.49 14.31
CA ASN A 38 7.32 15.67 12.86
C ASN A 38 6.34 14.74 12.14
N VAL A 39 6.22 14.91 10.85
CA VAL A 39 5.24 14.18 10.02
C VAL A 39 5.50 12.67 9.95
N LEU A 40 6.74 12.20 10.18
CA LEU A 40 7.05 10.76 10.18
C LEU A 40 6.43 10.03 11.38
N ASP A 41 6.22 10.72 12.50
CA ASP A 41 5.55 10.16 13.67
C ASP A 41 4.05 9.93 13.44
N ALA A 42 3.48 10.52 12.38
CA ALA A 42 2.09 10.36 11.98
C ALA A 42 1.90 9.25 10.92
N ILE A 43 2.96 8.55 10.53
CA ILE A 43 2.87 7.42 9.59
C ILE A 43 2.19 6.25 10.28
N GLY A 44 1.22 5.65 9.60
CA GLY A 44 0.49 4.50 10.11
C GLY A 44 -0.88 4.85 10.70
N THR A 45 -1.42 3.92 11.48
CA THR A 45 -2.75 4.03 12.10
C THR A 45 -3.84 4.42 11.08
N THR A 46 -3.71 3.89 9.85
CA THR A 46 -4.67 4.14 8.78
C THR A 46 -5.99 3.41 9.05
N PRO A 47 -7.14 3.94 8.64
CA PRO A 47 -8.43 3.34 8.94
C PRO A 47 -8.65 2.03 8.17
N ILE A 48 -9.50 1.18 8.74
CA ILE A 48 -10.14 0.05 8.07
C ILE A 48 -11.59 0.41 7.81
N ILE A 49 -12.03 0.27 6.57
CA ILE A 49 -13.38 0.61 6.13
C ILE A 49 -14.09 -0.67 5.68
N LYS A 50 -15.33 -0.85 6.12
CA LYS A 50 -16.20 -1.92 5.65
C LYS A 50 -16.89 -1.48 4.36
N LEU A 51 -16.75 -2.26 3.28
CA LEU A 51 -17.53 -2.07 2.08
C LEU A 51 -18.98 -2.52 2.30
N SER A 52 -19.94 -1.76 1.77
CA SER A 52 -21.36 -1.97 2.02
C SER A 52 -22.21 -2.04 0.76
N ARG A 53 -21.84 -1.32 -0.30
CA ARG A 53 -22.64 -1.20 -1.54
C ARG A 53 -22.10 -2.00 -2.71
N MET A 54 -20.95 -2.63 -2.53
CA MET A 54 -20.27 -3.44 -3.55
C MET A 54 -20.20 -4.92 -3.17
N VAL A 55 -20.81 -5.33 -2.08
CA VAL A 55 -20.73 -6.69 -1.52
C VAL A 55 -22.11 -7.30 -1.44
N ASP A 56 -22.27 -8.50 -2.01
CA ASP A 56 -23.54 -9.24 -1.96
C ASP A 56 -23.84 -9.76 -0.55
N GLU A 57 -25.11 -9.82 -0.16
CA GLU A 57 -25.56 -10.22 1.19
C GLU A 57 -25.15 -11.64 1.61
N ASP A 58 -24.92 -12.54 0.66
CA ASP A 58 -24.49 -13.92 0.89
C ASP A 58 -22.96 -14.10 0.87
N SER A 59 -22.22 -13.04 0.60
CA SER A 59 -20.77 -13.04 0.62
C SER A 59 -20.21 -12.77 2.00
N ALA A 60 -18.92 -13.03 2.20
CA ALA A 60 -18.18 -12.60 3.36
C ALA A 60 -18.15 -11.06 3.42
N ARG A 61 -18.06 -10.48 4.62
CA ARG A 61 -17.81 -9.03 4.74
C ARG A 61 -16.43 -8.68 4.23
N ILE A 62 -16.32 -7.57 3.50
CA ILE A 62 -15.04 -7.07 3.00
C ILE A 62 -14.62 -5.85 3.81
N LEU A 63 -13.39 -5.87 4.32
CA LEU A 63 -12.74 -4.80 5.04
C LEU A 63 -11.53 -4.34 4.24
N VAL A 64 -11.39 -3.04 4.02
CA VAL A 64 -10.28 -2.47 3.27
C VAL A 64 -9.40 -1.61 4.17
N LYS A 65 -8.12 -1.91 4.23
CA LYS A 65 -7.10 -1.10 4.91
C LYS A 65 -6.72 0.06 3.99
N PHE A 66 -7.17 1.28 4.30
CA PHE A 66 -7.03 2.42 3.39
C PHE A 66 -5.70 3.15 3.62
N GLU A 67 -4.65 2.69 2.95
CA GLU A 67 -3.31 3.25 2.99
C GLU A 67 -3.16 4.58 2.22
N GLY A 68 -4.13 4.92 1.38
CA GLY A 68 -4.22 6.25 0.77
C GLY A 68 -4.31 7.38 1.79
N LEU A 69 -4.87 7.13 2.98
CA LEU A 69 -4.91 8.11 4.08
C LEU A 69 -3.63 8.18 4.91
N ASN A 70 -2.62 7.43 4.56
CA ASN A 70 -1.31 7.55 5.20
C ASN A 70 -0.63 8.86 4.80
N VAL A 71 0.30 9.32 5.63
CA VAL A 71 1.20 10.43 5.27
C VAL A 71 1.87 10.10 3.94
N GLY A 72 1.94 11.07 3.04
CA GLY A 72 2.45 10.84 1.68
C GLY A 72 1.50 10.09 0.76
N GLY A 73 0.28 9.75 1.23
CA GLY A 73 -0.84 9.24 0.43
C GLY A 73 -0.65 7.82 -0.10
N SER A 74 0.20 6.98 0.50
CA SER A 74 0.34 5.58 0.11
C SER A 74 1.00 4.69 1.18
N ILE A 75 0.83 3.37 1.02
CA ILE A 75 1.50 2.34 1.81
C ILE A 75 3.03 2.43 1.74
N LYS A 76 3.58 2.96 0.65
CA LYS A 76 5.02 3.03 0.42
C LYS A 76 5.75 3.99 1.37
N THR A 77 5.03 4.92 2.00
CA THR A 77 5.64 5.77 3.04
C THR A 77 6.09 4.94 4.24
N ARG A 78 5.32 3.89 4.61
CA ARG A 78 5.74 2.92 5.64
C ARG A 78 7.03 2.23 5.24
N THR A 79 7.07 1.72 4.01
CA THR A 79 8.23 1.00 3.46
C THR A 79 9.46 1.91 3.42
N ALA A 80 9.33 3.09 2.84
CA ALA A 80 10.41 4.06 2.72
C ALA A 80 10.97 4.43 4.10
N PHE A 81 10.10 4.79 5.04
CA PHE A 81 10.51 5.18 6.38
C PHE A 81 11.22 4.04 7.11
N ASN A 82 10.67 2.83 7.07
CA ASN A 82 11.28 1.69 7.78
C ASN A 82 12.63 1.27 7.18
N MET A 83 12.79 1.32 5.85
CA MET A 83 14.08 1.02 5.21
C MET A 83 15.16 2.02 5.62
N ILE A 84 14.85 3.30 5.69
CA ILE A 84 15.80 4.34 6.14
C ILE A 84 16.08 4.19 7.64
N LEU A 85 15.04 4.01 8.47
CA LEU A 85 15.19 3.82 9.91
C LEU A 85 16.08 2.61 10.27
N GLU A 86 15.90 1.49 9.58
CA GLU A 86 16.72 0.31 9.79
C GLU A 86 18.17 0.50 9.30
N ALA A 87 18.37 1.23 8.21
CA ALA A 87 19.70 1.59 7.74
C ALA A 87 20.41 2.54 8.72
N GLU A 88 19.71 3.51 9.32
CA GLU A 88 20.21 4.37 10.40
C GLU A 88 20.62 3.55 11.63
N LYS A 89 19.74 2.66 12.11
CA LYS A 89 20.02 1.77 13.27
C LYS A 89 21.22 0.86 13.06
N GLN A 90 21.42 0.40 11.83
CA GLN A 90 22.54 -0.46 11.45
C GLN A 90 23.84 0.32 11.17
N GLY A 91 23.82 1.65 11.25
CA GLY A 91 24.98 2.49 10.93
C GLY A 91 25.40 2.47 9.46
N LYS A 92 24.51 2.00 8.56
CA LYS A 92 24.77 1.96 7.11
C LYS A 92 24.72 3.35 6.46
N ILE A 93 24.01 4.27 7.07
CA ILE A 93 23.84 5.63 6.59
C ILE A 93 24.12 6.65 7.70
N ASN A 94 24.53 7.83 7.29
CA ASN A 94 24.86 8.95 8.16
C ASN A 94 24.39 10.28 7.51
N LYS A 95 24.68 11.42 8.14
CA LYS A 95 24.24 12.75 7.66
C LYS A 95 24.72 13.14 6.25
N ASP A 96 25.80 12.55 5.77
CA ASP A 96 26.40 12.85 4.47
C ASP A 96 25.89 11.86 3.37
N THR A 97 24.99 10.95 3.74
CA THR A 97 24.46 9.94 2.83
C THR A 97 23.52 10.56 1.79
N ILE A 98 23.67 10.09 0.56
CA ILE A 98 22.79 10.36 -0.57
C ILE A 98 21.92 9.13 -0.79
N ILE A 99 20.63 9.25 -0.61
CA ILE A 99 19.68 8.17 -0.91
C ILE A 99 19.41 8.17 -2.42
N VAL A 100 19.62 7.03 -3.07
CA VAL A 100 19.31 6.85 -4.51
C VAL A 100 18.42 5.63 -4.66
N GLU A 101 17.27 5.76 -5.31
CA GLU A 101 16.37 4.61 -5.53
C GLU A 101 15.84 4.61 -6.96
N PRO A 102 15.95 3.45 -7.67
CA PRO A 102 15.30 3.27 -8.95
C PRO A 102 13.83 2.93 -8.72
N THR A 103 12.93 3.86 -9.04
CA THR A 103 11.49 3.64 -8.90
C THR A 103 10.67 4.67 -9.66
N SER A 104 9.65 4.21 -10.35
CA SER A 104 8.67 5.07 -11.04
C SER A 104 7.45 5.44 -10.18
N GLY A 105 7.37 4.91 -8.94
CA GLY A 105 6.11 4.91 -8.20
C GLY A 105 6.15 5.58 -6.82
N ASN A 106 5.21 5.14 -6.00
CA ASN A 106 4.97 5.65 -4.65
C ASN A 106 6.18 5.51 -3.70
N GLN A 107 7.08 4.57 -3.96
CA GLN A 107 8.31 4.42 -3.17
C GLN A 107 9.21 5.64 -3.28
N GLY A 108 9.36 6.20 -4.48
CA GLY A 108 10.13 7.44 -4.69
C GLY A 108 9.54 8.63 -3.94
N ILE A 109 8.21 8.75 -3.94
CA ILE A 109 7.50 9.79 -3.18
C ILE A 109 7.74 9.59 -1.66
N GLY A 110 7.65 8.35 -1.19
CA GLY A 110 7.91 8.02 0.22
C GLY A 110 9.35 8.35 0.65
N LEU A 111 10.35 7.99 -0.17
CA LEU A 111 11.76 8.31 0.11
C LEU A 111 12.04 9.81 0.05
N ALA A 112 11.44 10.53 -0.90
CA ALA A 112 11.55 11.98 -0.98
C ALA A 112 11.00 12.67 0.29
N LEU A 113 9.83 12.21 0.77
CA LEU A 113 9.24 12.69 2.03
C LEU A 113 10.15 12.41 3.23
N VAL A 114 10.66 11.19 3.36
CA VAL A 114 11.57 10.80 4.45
C VAL A 114 12.87 11.59 4.39
N GLY A 115 13.44 11.73 3.19
CA GLY A 115 14.65 12.52 2.95
C GLY A 115 14.48 13.99 3.36
N ALA A 116 13.35 14.60 2.98
CA ALA A 116 13.05 15.98 3.36
C ALA A 116 13.01 16.18 4.89
N VAL A 117 12.41 15.24 5.64
CA VAL A 117 12.28 15.35 7.11
C VAL A 117 13.59 15.01 7.81
N ARG A 118 14.35 14.02 7.32
CA ARG A 118 15.61 13.55 7.91
C ARG A 118 16.83 14.37 7.47
N GLY A 119 16.68 15.21 6.43
CA GLY A 119 17.76 16.01 5.89
C GLY A 119 18.69 15.26 4.94
N TYR A 120 18.25 14.14 4.35
CA TYR A 120 19.01 13.41 3.35
C TYR A 120 18.84 13.99 1.97
N ARG A 121 19.91 14.18 1.23
CA ARG A 121 19.86 14.36 -0.21
C ARG A 121 19.26 13.09 -0.83
N THR A 122 18.23 13.23 -1.64
CA THR A 122 17.50 12.10 -2.23
C THR A 122 17.42 12.27 -3.74
N ILE A 123 17.78 11.22 -4.48
CA ILE A 123 17.75 11.16 -5.94
C ILE A 123 16.87 9.97 -6.33
N ILE A 124 15.83 10.22 -7.10
CA ILE A 124 14.96 9.17 -7.65
C ILE A 124 15.28 9.00 -9.12
N VAL A 125 15.70 7.78 -9.49
CA VAL A 125 15.99 7.39 -10.87
C VAL A 125 14.75 6.75 -11.46
N MET A 126 14.24 7.29 -12.57
CA MET A 126 13.00 6.80 -13.16
C MET A 126 12.96 6.99 -14.68
N PRO A 127 12.17 6.18 -15.42
CA PRO A 127 11.91 6.39 -16.82
C PRO A 127 11.31 7.77 -17.12
N ASP A 128 11.65 8.35 -18.25
CA ASP A 128 11.07 9.64 -18.71
C ASP A 128 9.60 9.49 -19.15
N SER A 129 9.12 8.27 -19.40
CA SER A 129 7.72 7.92 -19.65
C SER A 129 6.81 7.96 -18.42
N VAL A 130 7.35 8.10 -17.21
CA VAL A 130 6.58 8.19 -15.95
C VAL A 130 5.75 9.47 -15.92
N SER A 131 4.52 9.37 -15.39
CA SER A 131 3.57 10.47 -15.31
C SER A 131 4.15 11.73 -14.66
N GLU A 132 3.71 12.89 -15.13
CA GLU A 132 4.20 14.18 -14.65
C GLU A 132 3.86 14.41 -13.17
N GLU A 133 2.71 13.92 -12.71
CA GLU A 133 2.26 14.04 -11.32
C GLU A 133 3.26 13.44 -10.34
N ARG A 134 3.77 12.24 -10.63
CA ARG A 134 4.76 11.56 -9.80
C ARG A 134 6.09 12.32 -9.74
N ARG A 135 6.55 12.81 -10.90
CA ARG A 135 7.76 13.63 -10.97
C ARG A 135 7.63 14.93 -10.19
N LYS A 136 6.46 15.59 -10.27
CA LYS A 136 6.15 16.81 -9.52
C LYS A 136 6.13 16.57 -8.02
N LEU A 137 5.50 15.48 -7.54
CA LEU A 137 5.45 15.13 -6.13
C LEU A 137 6.85 14.90 -5.54
N VAL A 138 7.69 14.13 -6.22
CA VAL A 138 9.08 13.87 -5.80
C VAL A 138 9.86 15.18 -5.69
N LYS A 139 9.81 16.03 -6.74
CA LYS A 139 10.50 17.33 -6.76
C LYS A 139 9.97 18.29 -5.70
N HIS A 140 8.67 18.26 -5.41
CA HIS A 140 8.06 19.16 -4.42
C HIS A 140 8.53 18.86 -2.99
N TYR A 141 8.90 17.60 -2.69
CA TYR A 141 9.58 17.24 -1.43
C TYR A 141 11.07 17.62 -1.42
N GLY A 142 11.60 18.22 -2.48
CA GLY A 142 13.00 18.64 -2.58
C GLY A 142 13.96 17.55 -3.08
N ALA A 143 13.46 16.39 -3.47
CA ALA A 143 14.30 15.35 -4.07
C ALA A 143 14.61 15.64 -5.54
N GLU A 144 15.76 15.16 -6.00
CA GLU A 144 16.18 15.21 -7.38
C GLU A 144 15.54 14.07 -8.18
N VAL A 145 15.18 14.34 -9.44
CA VAL A 145 14.70 13.33 -10.37
C VAL A 145 15.72 13.18 -11.48
N MET A 146 16.28 11.98 -11.60
CA MET A 146 17.13 11.58 -12.71
C MET A 146 16.30 10.75 -13.69
N LEU A 147 16.13 11.25 -14.92
CA LEU A 147 15.35 10.58 -15.95
C LEU A 147 16.25 9.71 -16.81
N ILE A 148 15.82 8.48 -17.08
CA ILE A 148 16.38 7.56 -18.06
C ILE A 148 15.42 7.51 -19.24
N HIS A 149 15.95 7.58 -20.45
CA HIS A 149 15.14 7.60 -21.67
C HIS A 149 14.52 6.23 -21.94
N ASP A 150 13.19 6.18 -22.04
CA ASP A 150 12.44 4.99 -22.41
C ASP A 150 12.32 4.94 -23.96
N ALA A 151 13.12 4.08 -24.56
CA ALA A 151 13.11 3.85 -26.02
C ALA A 151 11.95 2.96 -26.52
N GLY A 152 10.92 2.77 -25.69
CA GLY A 152 9.74 1.94 -26.02
C GLY A 152 9.80 0.50 -25.46
N ASN A 153 10.81 0.19 -24.62
CA ASN A 153 10.90 -1.04 -23.85
C ASN A 153 11.04 -0.70 -22.37
N ILE A 154 9.91 -0.61 -21.68
CA ILE A 154 9.87 -0.21 -20.28
C ILE A 154 10.67 -1.14 -19.36
N GLY A 155 10.73 -2.44 -19.67
CA GLY A 155 11.51 -3.40 -18.90
C GLY A 155 13.01 -3.12 -18.95
N GLU A 156 13.55 -2.86 -20.14
CA GLU A 156 14.94 -2.46 -20.30
C GLU A 156 15.23 -1.12 -19.62
N CYS A 157 14.33 -0.16 -19.72
CA CYS A 157 14.48 1.14 -19.08
C CYS A 157 14.50 1.03 -17.54
N ILE A 158 13.66 0.18 -16.95
CA ILE A 158 13.64 -0.09 -15.51
C ILE A 158 14.97 -0.73 -15.07
N GLU A 159 15.48 -1.69 -15.84
CA GLU A 159 16.80 -2.29 -15.58
C GLU A 159 17.92 -1.25 -15.67
N GLU A 160 17.88 -0.35 -16.66
CA GLU A 160 18.87 0.72 -16.76
C GLU A 160 18.81 1.71 -15.58
N CYS A 161 17.59 2.01 -15.08
CA CYS A 161 17.42 2.78 -13.85
C CYS A 161 18.11 2.09 -12.67
N LEU A 162 17.93 0.77 -12.51
CA LEU A 162 18.56 -0.02 -11.46
C LEU A 162 20.08 0.00 -11.61
N GLN A 163 20.61 -0.30 -12.80
CA GLN A 163 22.07 -0.31 -13.05
C GLN A 163 22.68 1.07 -12.82
N THR A 164 21.96 2.15 -13.15
CA THR A 164 22.40 3.51 -12.88
C THR A 164 22.51 3.79 -11.39
N ALA A 165 21.51 3.43 -10.57
CA ALA A 165 21.56 3.61 -9.13
C ALA A 165 22.70 2.78 -8.49
N LEU A 166 22.86 1.52 -8.90
CA LEU A 166 23.93 0.66 -8.41
C LEU A 166 25.32 1.13 -8.84
N ARG A 167 25.46 1.71 -10.05
CA ARG A 167 26.71 2.34 -10.49
C ARG A 167 27.04 3.55 -9.61
N MET A 168 26.09 4.42 -9.32
CA MET A 168 26.29 5.56 -8.41
C MET A 168 26.75 5.09 -7.02
N GLN A 169 26.21 4.00 -6.51
CA GLN A 169 26.62 3.41 -5.22
C GLN A 169 28.06 2.88 -5.27
N ARG A 170 28.47 2.24 -6.37
CA ARG A 170 29.85 1.74 -6.53
C ARG A 170 30.87 2.88 -6.65
N GLU A 171 30.50 3.98 -7.29
CA GLU A 171 31.37 5.12 -7.57
C GLU A 171 31.48 6.10 -6.39
N ASN A 172 30.46 6.13 -5.50
CA ASN A 172 30.42 7.05 -4.38
C ASN A 172 30.00 6.32 -3.09
N PRO A 173 30.91 6.19 -2.09
CA PRO A 173 30.65 5.48 -0.84
C PRO A 173 29.54 6.15 0.03
N ASN A 174 29.19 7.41 -0.26
CA ASN A 174 28.10 8.08 0.42
C ASN A 174 26.72 7.76 -0.18
N VAL A 175 26.67 7.07 -1.32
CA VAL A 175 25.41 6.65 -1.92
C VAL A 175 24.87 5.40 -1.26
N PHE A 176 23.63 5.44 -0.85
CA PHE A 176 22.87 4.30 -0.33
C PHE A 176 21.65 4.05 -1.23
N VAL A 177 21.56 2.83 -1.75
CA VAL A 177 20.40 2.35 -2.53
C VAL A 177 19.57 1.42 -1.65
N PRO A 178 18.37 1.85 -1.22
CA PRO A 178 17.50 1.05 -0.34
C PRO A 178 17.06 -0.29 -0.91
N GLN A 179 16.87 -0.40 -2.24
CA GLN A 179 16.49 -1.62 -2.97
C GLN A 179 15.19 -2.26 -2.46
N GLN A 180 14.05 -1.63 -2.75
CA GLN A 180 12.74 -2.06 -2.21
C GLN A 180 12.36 -3.51 -2.51
N PHE A 181 12.89 -4.12 -3.59
CA PHE A 181 12.58 -5.50 -3.98
C PHE A 181 13.36 -6.55 -3.19
N GLU A 182 14.47 -6.16 -2.55
CA GLU A 182 15.37 -7.07 -1.83
C GLU A 182 15.44 -6.77 -0.33
N ASN A 183 15.10 -5.56 0.08
CA ASN A 183 15.28 -5.11 1.45
C ASN A 183 14.25 -5.71 2.42
N PRO A 184 14.69 -6.52 3.41
CA PRO A 184 13.77 -7.15 4.36
C PRO A 184 13.02 -6.15 5.25
N ALA A 185 13.49 -4.91 5.39
CA ALA A 185 12.78 -3.87 6.13
C ALA A 185 11.45 -3.48 5.48
N ASN A 186 11.30 -3.67 4.15
CA ASN A 186 10.03 -3.52 3.46
C ASN A 186 8.98 -4.51 3.98
N LEU A 187 9.32 -5.79 4.03
CA LEU A 187 8.45 -6.84 4.57
C LEU A 187 8.19 -6.62 6.07
N ALA A 188 9.23 -6.29 6.82
CA ALA A 188 9.16 -6.18 8.27
C ALA A 188 8.15 -5.14 8.76
N VAL A 189 8.03 -3.99 8.09
CA VAL A 189 7.03 -2.97 8.47
C VAL A 189 5.60 -3.45 8.19
N GLN A 190 5.40 -4.19 7.11
CA GLN A 190 4.07 -4.71 6.78
C GLN A 190 3.64 -5.79 7.79
N LYS A 191 4.57 -6.63 8.25
CA LYS A 191 4.31 -7.62 9.31
C LYS A 191 4.09 -6.97 10.67
N ASN A 192 5.06 -6.16 11.10
CA ASN A 192 5.15 -5.71 12.48
C ASN A 192 4.28 -4.48 12.79
N VAL A 193 3.84 -3.76 11.76
CA VAL A 193 3.01 -2.56 11.90
C VAL A 193 1.68 -2.75 11.20
N THR A 194 1.64 -2.80 9.85
CA THR A 194 0.38 -2.84 9.08
C THR A 194 -0.47 -4.07 9.43
N GLY A 195 0.14 -5.25 9.49
CA GLY A 195 -0.54 -6.50 9.88
C GLY A 195 -1.08 -6.46 11.30
N LYS A 196 -0.33 -5.86 12.25
CA LYS A 196 -0.79 -5.68 13.63
C LYS A 196 -1.94 -4.69 13.72
N GLU A 197 -1.86 -3.55 13.02
CA GLU A 197 -2.97 -2.59 12.95
C GLU A 197 -4.26 -3.27 12.45
N ILE A 198 -4.15 -4.18 11.45
CA ILE A 198 -5.29 -4.95 10.96
C ILE A 198 -5.84 -5.88 12.05
N LEU A 199 -4.97 -6.64 12.71
CA LEU A 199 -5.37 -7.58 13.77
C LEU A 199 -5.99 -6.89 14.98
N GLU A 200 -5.53 -5.69 15.33
CA GLU A 200 -6.04 -4.89 16.45
C GLU A 200 -7.40 -4.24 16.13
N ALA A 201 -7.63 -3.87 14.87
CA ALA A 201 -8.84 -3.15 14.46
C ALA A 201 -10.00 -4.08 14.07
N VAL A 202 -9.72 -5.35 13.73
CA VAL A 202 -10.76 -6.28 13.26
C VAL A 202 -11.25 -7.18 14.38
N ASP A 203 -12.50 -6.97 14.78
CA ASP A 203 -13.16 -7.85 15.73
C ASP A 203 -13.49 -9.21 15.09
N GLY A 204 -13.02 -10.29 15.74
CA GLY A 204 -13.24 -11.67 15.32
C GLY A 204 -12.21 -12.19 14.31
N PRO A 205 -12.45 -13.38 13.73
CA PRO A 205 -11.51 -14.01 12.83
C PRO A 205 -11.47 -13.30 11.48
N ILE A 206 -10.26 -13.26 10.90
CA ILE A 206 -10.03 -12.92 9.50
C ILE A 206 -9.86 -14.23 8.75
N ASP A 207 -10.78 -14.53 7.83
CA ASP A 207 -10.84 -15.82 7.12
C ASP A 207 -10.15 -15.75 5.75
N GLY A 208 -10.04 -14.54 5.18
CA GLY A 208 -9.39 -14.33 3.89
C GLY A 208 -8.60 -13.03 3.83
N PHE A 209 -7.51 -13.05 3.06
CA PHE A 209 -6.70 -11.88 2.71
C PHE A 209 -6.28 -11.97 1.24
N CYS A 210 -6.28 -10.86 0.53
CA CYS A 210 -5.71 -10.80 -0.81
C CYS A 210 -4.98 -9.48 -1.04
N SER A 211 -3.94 -9.52 -1.87
CA SER A 211 -3.17 -8.33 -2.24
C SER A 211 -2.44 -8.52 -3.56
N GLY A 212 -2.41 -7.46 -4.37
CA GLY A 212 -1.58 -7.37 -5.57
C GLY A 212 -0.09 -7.45 -5.24
N ILE A 213 0.65 -8.04 -6.16
CA ILE A 213 2.10 -8.24 -6.04
C ILE A 213 2.84 -7.16 -6.83
N GLY A 214 3.46 -6.20 -6.12
CA GLY A 214 4.56 -5.39 -6.61
C GLY A 214 5.86 -5.95 -6.06
N THR A 215 6.40 -5.37 -4.98
CA THR A 215 7.61 -5.90 -4.31
C THR A 215 7.38 -7.21 -3.53
N GLY A 216 6.13 -7.63 -3.34
CA GLY A 216 5.79 -8.79 -2.50
C GLY A 216 5.79 -8.52 -0.99
N GLY A 217 6.29 -7.36 -0.54
CA GLY A 217 6.41 -7.05 0.89
C GLY A 217 5.06 -6.96 1.61
N THR A 218 4.03 -6.42 0.97
CA THR A 218 2.70 -6.26 1.56
C THR A 218 2.04 -7.62 1.82
N ILE A 219 1.93 -8.47 0.80
CA ILE A 219 1.26 -9.76 0.95
C ILE A 219 2.02 -10.68 1.89
N THR A 220 3.37 -10.68 1.80
CA THR A 220 4.19 -11.51 2.68
C THR A 220 4.09 -11.04 4.12
N GLY A 221 4.34 -9.75 4.37
CA GLY A 221 4.37 -9.23 5.74
C GLY A 221 3.01 -9.30 6.44
N ILE A 222 1.96 -8.78 5.79
CA ILE A 222 0.60 -8.86 6.36
C ILE A 222 0.17 -10.32 6.47
N GLY A 223 0.38 -11.12 5.41
CA GLY A 223 0.03 -12.55 5.39
C GLY A 223 0.68 -13.33 6.52
N GLU A 224 1.96 -13.11 6.82
CA GLU A 224 2.65 -13.73 7.95
C GLU A 224 2.00 -13.34 9.29
N ALA A 225 1.73 -12.04 9.52
CA ALA A 225 1.08 -11.59 10.74
C ALA A 225 -0.32 -12.21 10.91
N LEU A 226 -1.09 -12.32 9.83
CA LEU A 226 -2.42 -12.93 9.87
C LEU A 226 -2.36 -14.44 10.08
N LYS A 227 -1.41 -15.16 9.43
CA LYS A 227 -1.20 -16.62 9.62
C LYS A 227 -0.72 -16.97 11.04
N GLU A 228 0.06 -16.12 11.68
CA GLU A 228 0.43 -16.29 13.09
C GLU A 228 -0.80 -16.33 14.00
N LYS A 229 -1.86 -15.59 13.66
CA LYS A 229 -3.12 -15.54 14.42
C LYS A 229 -4.11 -16.60 13.97
N ASN A 230 -4.22 -16.86 12.67
CA ASN A 230 -5.09 -17.85 12.05
C ASN A 230 -4.31 -18.62 10.97
N PRO A 231 -3.71 -19.80 11.29
CA PRO A 231 -2.96 -20.58 10.33
C PRO A 231 -3.76 -21.05 9.10
N ASP A 232 -5.08 -21.17 9.24
CA ASP A 232 -6.00 -21.65 8.20
C ASP A 232 -6.55 -20.53 7.31
N ILE A 233 -6.08 -19.29 7.46
CA ILE A 233 -6.51 -18.17 6.64
C ILE A 233 -6.25 -18.43 5.17
N THR A 234 -7.25 -18.18 4.32
CA THR A 234 -7.08 -18.22 2.87
C THR A 234 -6.41 -16.94 2.37
N ILE A 235 -5.24 -17.04 1.77
CA ILE A 235 -4.52 -15.88 1.21
C ILE A 235 -4.42 -16.05 -0.30
N TRP A 236 -4.82 -15.02 -1.05
CA TRP A 236 -4.69 -14.97 -2.50
C TRP A 236 -3.66 -13.91 -2.91
N ALA A 237 -2.70 -14.34 -3.75
CA ALA A 237 -1.89 -13.41 -4.54
C ALA A 237 -2.74 -12.86 -5.68
N VAL A 238 -2.55 -11.60 -6.05
CA VAL A 238 -3.30 -10.97 -7.13
C VAL A 238 -2.33 -10.43 -8.17
N GLU A 239 -2.58 -10.77 -9.44
CA GLU A 239 -1.77 -10.34 -10.58
C GLU A 239 -2.65 -9.69 -11.66
N PRO A 240 -2.11 -8.69 -12.40
CA PRO A 240 -2.70 -8.25 -13.66
C PRO A 240 -2.68 -9.38 -14.70
N GLU A 241 -3.72 -9.49 -15.54
CA GLU A 241 -3.79 -10.51 -16.61
C GLU A 241 -2.58 -10.44 -17.53
N ASP A 242 -2.18 -9.22 -17.93
CA ASP A 242 -1.08 -8.99 -18.86
C ASP A 242 0.33 -9.04 -18.19
N ALA A 243 0.40 -9.31 -16.89
CA ALA A 243 1.65 -9.53 -16.17
C ALA A 243 1.53 -10.63 -15.10
N ALA A 244 0.87 -11.73 -15.46
CA ALA A 244 0.58 -12.86 -14.56
C ALA A 244 1.78 -13.82 -14.41
N ILE A 245 2.91 -13.31 -13.91
CA ILE A 245 4.20 -14.01 -13.84
C ILE A 245 4.16 -15.21 -12.89
N LEU A 246 3.51 -15.08 -11.73
CA LEU A 246 3.37 -16.20 -10.77
C LEU A 246 2.51 -17.32 -11.32
N SER A 247 1.60 -17.00 -12.25
CA SER A 247 0.74 -17.97 -12.96
C SER A 247 1.41 -18.57 -14.21
N GLY A 248 2.70 -18.27 -14.44
CA GLY A 248 3.46 -18.78 -15.60
C GLY A 248 3.25 -18.01 -16.89
N GLY A 249 2.63 -16.84 -16.84
CA GLY A 249 2.50 -15.90 -17.95
C GLY A 249 3.77 -15.12 -18.22
N SER A 250 3.69 -14.17 -19.15
CA SER A 250 4.77 -13.24 -19.51
C SER A 250 4.41 -11.80 -19.13
N ILE A 251 5.41 -10.95 -19.08
CA ILE A 251 5.18 -9.51 -18.89
C ILE A 251 4.56 -8.90 -20.15
N GLY A 252 3.49 -8.16 -19.98
CA GLY A 252 2.84 -7.33 -20.98
C GLY A 252 2.55 -5.94 -20.44
N THR A 253 1.91 -5.11 -21.26
CA THR A 253 1.53 -3.74 -20.85
C THR A 253 0.18 -3.77 -20.15
N HIS A 254 0.08 -3.19 -18.97
CA HIS A 254 -1.15 -3.03 -18.20
C HIS A 254 -1.19 -1.68 -17.48
N ILE A 255 -2.38 -1.27 -17.05
CA ILE A 255 -2.60 0.03 -16.35
C ILE A 255 -2.59 -0.07 -14.82
N GLN A 256 -2.46 -1.26 -14.25
CA GLN A 256 -2.52 -1.52 -12.80
C GLN A 256 -1.20 -1.17 -12.11
N MET A 257 -0.87 0.11 -12.11
CA MET A 257 0.42 0.64 -11.65
C MET A 257 0.74 0.27 -10.20
N GLY A 258 2.00 -0.12 -9.95
CA GLY A 258 2.55 -0.47 -8.64
C GLY A 258 2.45 -1.93 -8.26
N ILE A 259 1.94 -2.76 -9.18
CA ILE A 259 1.93 -4.22 -9.15
C ILE A 259 2.26 -4.76 -10.55
N GLY A 260 2.61 -6.04 -10.66
CA GLY A 260 2.87 -6.66 -11.96
C GLY A 260 4.16 -6.18 -12.62
N ASP A 261 5.23 -5.99 -11.86
CA ASP A 261 6.52 -5.46 -12.34
C ASP A 261 7.32 -6.46 -13.20
N GLY A 262 6.73 -7.58 -13.62
CA GLY A 262 7.32 -8.54 -14.56
C GLY A 262 8.38 -9.47 -13.98
N LEU A 263 8.52 -9.51 -12.66
CA LEU A 263 9.46 -10.39 -11.97
C LEU A 263 8.83 -11.01 -10.71
N ILE A 264 9.39 -12.11 -10.25
CA ILE A 264 9.10 -12.67 -8.92
C ILE A 264 10.05 -11.99 -7.93
N PRO A 265 9.51 -11.13 -7.03
CA PRO A 265 10.38 -10.37 -6.14
C PRO A 265 11.12 -11.26 -5.14
N PRO A 266 12.41 -11.03 -4.87
CA PRO A 266 13.20 -11.82 -3.90
C PRO A 266 12.62 -11.88 -2.49
N ILE A 267 11.96 -10.79 -2.02
CA ILE A 267 11.34 -10.76 -0.69
C ILE A 267 9.94 -11.39 -0.64
N LEU A 268 9.40 -11.86 -1.76
CA LEU A 268 8.11 -12.54 -1.78
C LEU A 268 8.24 -13.96 -1.22
N ASN A 269 7.52 -14.24 -0.15
CA ASN A 269 7.34 -15.61 0.32
C ASN A 269 6.27 -16.31 -0.53
N GLN A 270 6.68 -17.11 -1.51
CA GLN A 270 5.76 -17.82 -2.41
C GLN A 270 4.90 -18.88 -1.70
N ASN A 271 5.20 -19.24 -0.45
CA ASN A 271 4.39 -20.16 0.36
C ASN A 271 3.34 -19.42 1.21
N ILE A 272 3.25 -18.08 1.11
CA ILE A 272 2.31 -17.31 1.92
C ILE A 272 0.88 -17.44 1.40
N TYR A 273 0.68 -17.51 0.10
CA TYR A 273 -0.63 -17.61 -0.55
C TYR A 273 -0.98 -19.04 -0.94
N SER A 274 -2.27 -19.33 -0.99
CA SER A 274 -2.82 -20.63 -1.35
C SER A 274 -3.35 -20.67 -2.79
N ASP A 275 -3.55 -19.52 -3.41
CA ASP A 275 -4.11 -19.38 -4.75
C ASP A 275 -3.71 -18.04 -5.38
N ILE A 276 -3.86 -17.91 -6.69
CA ILE A 276 -3.57 -16.68 -7.44
C ILE A 276 -4.85 -16.22 -8.15
N CYS A 277 -5.19 -14.95 -7.98
CA CYS A 277 -6.31 -14.31 -8.65
C CYS A 277 -5.81 -13.37 -9.74
N ILE A 278 -6.16 -13.67 -10.98
CA ILE A 278 -5.87 -12.81 -12.13
C ILE A 278 -7.01 -11.80 -12.28
N VAL A 279 -6.65 -10.51 -12.47
CA VAL A 279 -7.58 -9.40 -12.64
C VAL A 279 -7.24 -8.64 -13.92
N LYS A 280 -8.26 -8.42 -14.76
CA LYS A 280 -8.15 -7.65 -16.01
C LYS A 280 -8.09 -6.16 -15.73
N ASP A 281 -7.51 -5.40 -16.66
CA ASP A 281 -7.42 -3.94 -16.56
C ASP A 281 -8.79 -3.29 -16.47
N GLU A 282 -9.76 -3.71 -17.27
CA GLU A 282 -11.12 -3.18 -17.24
C GLU A 282 -11.82 -3.46 -15.92
N GLU A 283 -11.61 -4.66 -15.35
CA GLU A 283 -12.18 -5.03 -14.05
C GLU A 283 -11.58 -4.19 -12.93
N ALA A 284 -10.26 -4.01 -12.93
CA ALA A 284 -9.54 -3.18 -11.96
C ALA A 284 -10.00 -1.72 -12.02
N LEU A 285 -10.08 -1.17 -13.23
CA LEU A 285 -10.49 0.20 -13.50
C LEU A 285 -11.93 0.45 -13.06
N GLN A 286 -12.86 -0.41 -13.50
CA GLN A 286 -14.27 -0.28 -13.13
C GLN A 286 -14.47 -0.41 -11.62
N THR A 287 -13.75 -1.33 -10.96
CA THR A 287 -13.83 -1.48 -9.50
C THR A 287 -13.30 -0.26 -8.77
N ALA A 288 -12.24 0.40 -9.26
CA ALA A 288 -11.74 1.66 -8.68
C ALA A 288 -12.74 2.81 -8.86
N LYS A 289 -13.39 2.94 -10.04
CA LYS A 289 -14.48 3.90 -10.29
C LYS A 289 -15.69 3.61 -9.39
N ASP A 290 -16.04 2.34 -9.19
CA ASP A 290 -17.12 1.93 -8.30
C ASP A 290 -16.84 2.21 -6.82
N LEU A 291 -15.60 2.03 -6.35
CA LEU A 291 -15.18 2.43 -5.00
C LEU A 291 -15.45 3.92 -4.76
N ALA A 292 -15.10 4.77 -5.72
CA ALA A 292 -15.36 6.20 -5.62
C ALA A 292 -16.87 6.52 -5.63
N SER A 293 -17.63 5.97 -6.58
CA SER A 293 -19.03 6.34 -6.78
C SER A 293 -20.01 5.65 -5.82
N LYS A 294 -19.69 4.45 -5.35
CA LYS A 294 -20.57 3.66 -4.47
C LYS A 294 -20.17 3.72 -3.00
N GLU A 295 -18.87 3.74 -2.69
CA GLU A 295 -18.37 3.72 -1.31
C GLU A 295 -17.76 5.06 -0.87
N GLY A 296 -17.59 6.03 -1.78
CA GLY A 296 -16.97 7.33 -1.49
C GLY A 296 -15.46 7.25 -1.27
N ILE A 297 -14.81 6.20 -1.78
CA ILE A 297 -13.38 5.94 -1.58
C ILE A 297 -12.62 6.23 -2.87
N MET A 298 -11.90 7.35 -2.93
CA MET A 298 -11.04 7.69 -4.05
C MET A 298 -9.66 7.03 -3.90
N CYS A 299 -9.37 6.05 -4.75
CA CYS A 299 -8.16 5.24 -4.66
C CYS A 299 -7.59 4.92 -6.05
N GLY A 300 -6.32 4.48 -6.10
CA GLY A 300 -5.65 4.11 -7.35
C GLY A 300 -6.18 2.81 -7.97
N ILE A 301 -5.76 2.53 -9.21
CA ILE A 301 -6.23 1.37 -9.99
C ILE A 301 -5.89 0.05 -9.30
N SER A 302 -4.71 -0.09 -8.70
CA SER A 302 -4.32 -1.30 -7.95
C SER A 302 -5.20 -1.57 -6.71
N SER A 303 -5.85 -0.54 -6.17
CA SER A 303 -6.89 -0.71 -5.15
C SER A 303 -8.13 -1.38 -5.74
N GLY A 304 -8.53 -1.00 -6.96
CA GLY A 304 -9.58 -1.68 -7.72
C GLY A 304 -9.26 -3.14 -7.96
N THR A 305 -8.01 -3.45 -8.35
CA THR A 305 -7.50 -4.82 -8.49
C THR A 305 -7.68 -5.63 -7.21
N ASN A 306 -7.26 -5.07 -6.09
CA ASN A 306 -7.34 -5.72 -4.79
C ASN A 306 -8.79 -5.98 -4.38
N VAL A 307 -9.69 -5.02 -4.60
CA VAL A 307 -11.10 -5.16 -4.24
C VAL A 307 -11.83 -6.11 -5.18
N ALA A 308 -11.52 -6.13 -6.48
CA ALA A 308 -12.06 -7.13 -7.42
C ALA A 308 -11.72 -8.56 -6.97
N ALA A 309 -10.47 -8.78 -6.57
CA ALA A 309 -10.05 -10.06 -6.01
C ALA A 309 -10.73 -10.36 -4.66
N ALA A 310 -10.87 -9.34 -3.79
CA ALA A 310 -11.54 -9.50 -2.50
C ALA A 310 -13.02 -9.87 -2.65
N ILE A 311 -13.72 -9.34 -3.65
CA ILE A 311 -15.12 -9.70 -3.96
C ILE A 311 -15.20 -11.17 -4.39
N LYS A 312 -14.29 -11.63 -5.27
CA LYS A 312 -14.22 -13.04 -5.68
C LYS A 312 -13.94 -13.97 -4.49
N LEU A 313 -12.99 -13.59 -3.62
CA LEU A 313 -12.67 -14.35 -2.41
C LEU A 313 -13.82 -14.35 -1.41
N ALA A 314 -14.50 -13.22 -1.22
CA ALA A 314 -15.65 -13.11 -0.34
C ALA A 314 -16.83 -13.98 -0.78
N LYS A 315 -17.09 -14.07 -2.08
CA LYS A 315 -18.07 -15.02 -2.65
C LYS A 315 -17.69 -16.46 -2.39
N LYS A 316 -16.41 -16.81 -2.57
CA LYS A 316 -15.89 -18.17 -2.33
C LYS A 316 -16.03 -18.58 -0.86
N LEU A 317 -15.76 -17.68 0.08
CA LEU A 317 -15.82 -17.96 1.52
C LEU A 317 -17.24 -17.93 2.09
N GLY A 318 -18.13 -17.11 1.53
CA GLY A 318 -19.54 -17.04 1.91
C GLY A 318 -19.83 -16.23 3.18
N LYS A 319 -21.10 -16.16 3.50
CA LYS A 319 -21.66 -15.39 4.61
C LYS A 319 -21.07 -15.78 5.97
N GLY A 320 -20.87 -14.78 6.83
CA GLY A 320 -20.34 -14.96 8.18
C GLY A 320 -18.82 -14.97 8.26
N LYS A 321 -18.13 -14.90 7.12
CA LYS A 321 -16.67 -14.81 7.00
C LYS A 321 -16.19 -13.37 6.84
N THR A 322 -14.89 -13.15 7.03
CA THR A 322 -14.26 -11.83 6.89
C THR A 322 -13.09 -11.91 5.92
N VAL A 323 -13.12 -11.07 4.90
CA VAL A 323 -12.01 -10.84 3.97
C VAL A 323 -11.42 -9.45 4.22
N VAL A 324 -10.09 -9.38 4.26
CA VAL A 324 -9.35 -8.12 4.33
C VAL A 324 -8.55 -7.93 3.06
N THR A 325 -8.47 -6.69 2.58
CA THR A 325 -7.51 -6.28 1.55
C THR A 325 -6.99 -4.87 1.81
N VAL A 326 -6.06 -4.41 0.97
CA VAL A 326 -5.41 -3.10 1.11
C VAL A 326 -5.77 -2.20 -0.06
N LEU A 327 -6.05 -0.93 0.21
CA LEU A 327 -6.10 0.13 -0.79
C LEU A 327 -4.78 0.91 -0.73
N PRO A 328 -3.82 0.64 -1.64
CA PRO A 328 -2.43 1.09 -1.48
C PRO A 328 -2.22 2.59 -1.52
N ASP A 329 -3.03 3.34 -2.27
CA ASP A 329 -2.85 4.77 -2.48
C ASP A 329 -4.13 5.51 -2.87
N THR A 330 -4.00 6.82 -3.12
CA THR A 330 -5.09 7.73 -3.52
C THR A 330 -5.18 7.89 -5.03
N ALA A 331 -6.36 8.33 -5.52
CA ALA A 331 -6.65 8.48 -6.94
C ALA A 331 -5.93 9.67 -7.60
N GLU A 332 -5.58 10.72 -6.87
CA GLU A 332 -5.04 11.98 -7.42
C GLU A 332 -3.70 11.81 -8.15
N ARG A 333 -3.02 10.68 -7.94
CA ARG A 333 -1.79 10.30 -8.65
C ARG A 333 -2.01 9.83 -10.08
N TYR A 334 -3.28 9.70 -10.49
CA TYR A 334 -3.74 9.05 -11.71
C TYR A 334 -4.58 9.95 -12.59
N PHE A 335 -4.56 11.28 -12.37
CA PHE A 335 -5.35 12.24 -13.16
C PHE A 335 -5.12 12.15 -14.67
N SER A 336 -3.91 11.81 -15.09
CA SER A 336 -3.55 11.64 -16.51
C SER A 336 -3.73 10.19 -17.02
N THR A 337 -4.54 9.38 -16.35
CA THR A 337 -4.76 7.96 -16.71
C THR A 337 -6.24 7.68 -16.98
N PRO A 338 -6.58 6.52 -17.59
CA PRO A 338 -7.97 6.12 -17.83
C PRO A 338 -8.88 6.08 -16.59
N LEU A 339 -8.33 6.18 -15.37
CA LEU A 339 -9.13 6.25 -14.16
C LEU A 339 -10.06 7.48 -14.14
N PHE A 340 -9.65 8.58 -14.77
CA PHE A 340 -10.39 9.84 -14.83
C PHE A 340 -10.92 10.17 -16.22
N GLU A 341 -10.77 9.26 -17.18
CA GLU A 341 -11.40 9.38 -18.48
C GLU A 341 -12.85 8.88 -18.42
N ASP A 342 -13.76 9.54 -19.17
CA ASP A 342 -15.19 9.22 -19.27
C ASP A 342 -15.46 7.92 -20.04
#